data_51a36344acf86314c101e274a71158c8
#
_entry.id   51a36344acf86314c101e274a71158c8
#
_cell.length_a   1.000
_cell.length_b   1.000
_cell.length_c   1.000
_cell.angle_alpha   90.00
_cell.angle_beta   90.00
_cell.angle_gamma   90.00
#
_symmetry.space_group_name_H-M   'P 1'
#
loop_
_entity.id
_entity.type
_entity.pdbx_description
1 polymer ?
#
loop_
_entity_poly.entity_id
_entity_poly.type
_entity_poly.pdbx_seq_one_letter_code
_entity_poly.pdbx_strand_id
1 'polypeptide(L)'
;MRTRGVEYPRMTTRKHHYLPASALLAAAITIAAFAMSASAASPLKITNCNKAASKPKTLTLTCGDGNTYLKGLSWSSFGGASASGKGTFVTNTCEPNCSAGKNVSYPATVKATGAKKCKGATVYAKLTLTYTGARKPPPSDPRKWFFRCPS
;
A
#
# COMPACT_ATOMS: atom_id res chain seq x y z
N MET A 1 66.78 -52.61 -27.50
CA MET A 1 65.56 -51.89 -27.98
C MET A 1 64.38 -52.83 -27.74
N ARG A 2 63.51 -52.46 -26.76
CA ARG A 2 62.31 -53.27 -26.44
C ARG A 2 61.12 -52.54 -27.03
N THR A 3 60.45 -53.20 -28.00
CA THR A 3 59.18 -52.79 -28.55
C THR A 3 58.04 -53.20 -27.60
N ARG A 4 57.29 -52.22 -27.12
CA ARG A 4 56.07 -52.47 -26.35
C ARG A 4 54.92 -52.71 -27.29
N GLY A 5 54.32 -53.88 -27.20
CA GLY A 5 53.09 -54.25 -27.89
C GLY A 5 51.92 -53.48 -27.28
N VAL A 6 51.08 -52.88 -28.13
CA VAL A 6 49.84 -52.23 -27.77
C VAL A 6 48.75 -53.29 -27.77
N GLU A 7 48.16 -53.54 -26.61
CA GLU A 7 47.08 -54.49 -26.41
C GLU A 7 45.74 -53.75 -26.59
N TYR A 8 44.94 -54.16 -27.57
CA TYR A 8 43.60 -53.65 -27.82
C TYR A 8 42.56 -54.41 -26.97
N PRO A 9 41.69 -53.67 -26.23
CA PRO A 9 40.63 -54.33 -25.46
C PRO A 9 39.54 -54.89 -26.38
N ARG A 10 39.17 -56.12 -26.11
CA ARG A 10 38.17 -56.90 -26.79
C ARG A 10 36.77 -56.31 -26.57
N MET A 11 36.06 -55.92 -27.64
CA MET A 11 34.65 -55.47 -27.59
C MET A 11 33.75 -56.68 -27.22
N THR A 12 33.12 -56.62 -26.08
CA THR A 12 32.04 -57.53 -25.69
C THR A 12 30.71 -57.02 -26.29
N THR A 13 30.19 -57.83 -27.23
CA THR A 13 28.85 -57.62 -27.81
C THR A 13 27.77 -57.85 -26.76
N ARG A 14 27.13 -56.76 -26.33
CA ARG A 14 25.97 -56.81 -25.44
C ARG A 14 24.74 -57.20 -26.28
N LYS A 15 24.17 -58.39 -26.01
CA LYS A 15 22.89 -58.80 -26.57
C LYS A 15 21.79 -57.90 -26.08
N HIS A 16 21.16 -57.16 -26.99
CA HIS A 16 19.93 -56.41 -26.70
C HIS A 16 18.76 -57.39 -26.64
N HIS A 17 18.22 -57.61 -25.45
CA HIS A 17 16.92 -58.23 -25.28
C HIS A 17 15.84 -57.20 -25.62
N TYR A 18 15.16 -57.40 -26.76
CA TYR A 18 13.94 -56.66 -27.08
C TYR A 18 12.82 -57.14 -26.14
N LEU A 19 12.36 -56.27 -25.25
CA LEU A 19 11.11 -56.44 -24.51
C LEU A 19 9.94 -56.00 -25.41
N PRO A 20 8.82 -56.71 -25.43
CA PRO A 20 7.68 -56.35 -26.26
C PRO A 20 7.02 -55.09 -25.74
N ALA A 21 6.67 -54.23 -26.69
CA ALA A 21 5.86 -53.04 -26.46
C ALA A 21 4.45 -53.46 -26.04
N SER A 22 4.10 -53.25 -24.79
CA SER A 22 2.71 -53.28 -24.34
C SER A 22 2.50 -52.35 -23.18
N ALA A 23 1.49 -51.49 -23.35
CA ALA A 23 0.83 -50.66 -22.32
C ALA A 23 1.58 -49.40 -21.80
N LEU A 24 1.66 -48.39 -22.64
CA LEU A 24 1.69 -46.99 -22.14
C LEU A 24 0.26 -46.58 -21.78
N LEU A 25 -0.15 -46.82 -20.51
CA LEU A 25 -1.27 -46.12 -19.91
C LEU A 25 -0.81 -44.70 -19.68
N ALA A 26 -1.25 -43.76 -20.55
CA ALA A 26 -1.15 -42.36 -20.35
C ALA A 26 -2.10 -41.94 -19.21
N ALA A 27 -1.59 -41.88 -17.98
CA ALA A 27 -2.26 -41.21 -16.89
C ALA A 27 -2.20 -39.68 -17.15
N ALA A 28 -3.24 -39.15 -17.79
CA ALA A 28 -3.46 -37.71 -17.90
C ALA A 28 -3.76 -37.17 -16.50
N ILE A 29 -2.74 -36.70 -15.81
CA ILE A 29 -2.90 -35.93 -14.57
C ILE A 29 -3.43 -34.56 -15.00
N THR A 30 -4.74 -34.41 -14.97
CA THR A 30 -5.39 -33.10 -15.07
C THR A 30 -5.12 -32.34 -13.78
N ILE A 31 -4.08 -31.51 -13.79
CA ILE A 31 -3.84 -30.50 -12.75
C ILE A 31 -4.94 -29.46 -12.94
N ALA A 32 -6.04 -29.60 -12.20
CA ALA A 32 -7.03 -28.54 -12.06
C ALA A 32 -6.35 -27.39 -11.31
N ALA A 33 -5.84 -26.42 -12.06
CA ALA A 33 -5.37 -25.17 -11.52
C ALA A 33 -6.58 -24.44 -10.93
N PHE A 34 -6.80 -24.59 -9.63
CA PHE A 34 -7.70 -23.70 -8.87
C PHE A 34 -7.09 -22.31 -8.93
N ALA A 35 -7.50 -21.53 -9.92
CA ALA A 35 -7.28 -20.09 -9.93
C ALA A 35 -8.08 -19.52 -8.76
N MET A 36 -7.45 -19.41 -7.58
CA MET A 36 -7.97 -18.61 -6.48
C MET A 36 -8.00 -17.18 -6.99
N SER A 37 -9.19 -16.74 -7.42
CA SER A 37 -9.44 -15.33 -7.69
C SER A 37 -9.27 -14.58 -6.36
N ALA A 38 -8.06 -14.07 -6.11
CA ALA A 38 -7.81 -13.15 -5.03
C ALA A 38 -8.67 -11.92 -5.31
N SER A 39 -9.83 -11.83 -4.62
CA SER A 39 -10.65 -10.63 -4.66
C SER A 39 -9.78 -9.47 -4.16
N ALA A 40 -9.27 -8.66 -5.06
CA ALA A 40 -8.45 -7.50 -4.72
C ALA A 40 -9.31 -6.57 -3.87
N ALA A 41 -9.03 -6.51 -2.57
CA ALA A 41 -9.72 -5.59 -1.67
C ALA A 41 -9.53 -4.18 -2.22
N SER A 42 -10.63 -3.45 -2.39
CA SER A 42 -10.59 -2.07 -2.87
C SER A 42 -9.67 -1.24 -1.97
N PRO A 43 -8.75 -0.46 -2.55
CA PRO A 43 -7.77 0.29 -1.76
C PRO A 43 -8.48 1.29 -0.85
N LEU A 44 -7.97 1.45 0.38
CA LEU A 44 -8.53 2.40 1.34
C LEU A 44 -8.39 3.82 0.78
N LYS A 45 -9.43 4.63 1.03
CA LYS A 45 -9.47 6.06 0.71
C LYS A 45 -9.38 6.88 1.99
N ILE A 46 -9.27 8.19 1.89
CA ILE A 46 -9.35 9.10 3.03
C ILE A 46 -10.56 10.01 2.87
N THR A 47 -11.27 10.25 3.96
CA THR A 47 -12.42 11.18 3.93
C THR A 47 -11.91 12.62 3.90
N ASN A 48 -12.30 13.37 2.89
CA ASN A 48 -12.09 14.79 2.77
C ASN A 48 -13.46 15.46 2.78
N CYS A 49 -13.90 15.84 3.96
CA CYS A 49 -15.27 16.28 4.25
C CYS A 49 -16.32 15.25 3.76
N ASN A 50 -17.05 15.55 2.71
CA ASN A 50 -18.16 14.74 2.22
C ASN A 50 -17.75 13.74 1.12
N LYS A 51 -16.45 13.62 0.82
CA LYS A 51 -15.95 12.78 -0.29
C LYS A 51 -14.84 11.83 0.17
N ALA A 52 -14.88 10.61 -0.33
CA ALA A 52 -13.75 9.69 -0.19
C ALA A 52 -12.75 9.94 -1.32
N ALA A 53 -11.54 10.32 -0.97
CA ALA A 53 -10.48 10.70 -1.91
C ALA A 53 -9.31 9.70 -1.87
N SER A 54 -8.68 9.49 -3.03
CA SER A 54 -7.44 8.74 -3.16
C SER A 54 -6.28 9.71 -3.34
N LYS A 55 -5.26 9.63 -2.48
CA LYS A 55 -4.05 10.47 -2.49
C LYS A 55 -4.34 11.97 -2.64
N PRO A 56 -5.23 12.57 -1.85
CA PRO A 56 -5.54 13.99 -2.00
C PRO A 56 -4.30 14.85 -1.76
N LYS A 57 -4.13 15.91 -2.54
CA LYS A 57 -3.08 16.92 -2.32
C LYS A 57 -3.46 17.91 -1.22
N THR A 58 -4.75 18.05 -0.95
CA THR A 58 -5.30 18.89 0.12
C THR A 58 -6.32 18.08 0.91
N LEU A 59 -6.30 18.19 2.23
CA LEU A 59 -7.21 17.50 3.12
C LEU A 59 -7.74 18.47 4.17
N THR A 60 -9.02 18.81 4.06
CA THR A 60 -9.70 19.67 5.03
C THR A 60 -9.99 18.88 6.30
N LEU A 61 -9.59 19.40 7.43
CA LEU A 61 -9.72 18.73 8.74
C LEU A 61 -10.92 19.27 9.53
N THR A 62 -11.26 20.55 9.35
CA THR A 62 -12.45 21.18 9.94
C THR A 62 -13.43 21.54 8.83
N CYS A 63 -14.39 20.65 8.57
CA CYS A 63 -15.28 20.77 7.41
C CYS A 63 -16.37 21.84 7.55
N GLY A 64 -16.64 22.31 8.76
CA GLY A 64 -17.65 23.35 8.98
C GLY A 64 -17.20 24.73 8.55
N ASP A 65 -15.97 25.09 8.85
CA ASP A 65 -15.40 26.42 8.63
C ASP A 65 -14.19 26.44 7.68
N GLY A 66 -13.60 25.27 7.40
CA GLY A 66 -12.42 25.15 6.55
C GLY A 66 -11.13 25.75 7.14
N ASN A 67 -11.14 26.18 8.39
CA ASN A 67 -10.04 26.91 9.02
C ASN A 67 -8.80 26.07 9.33
N THR A 68 -8.92 24.74 9.25
CA THR A 68 -7.81 23.81 9.48
C THR A 68 -7.74 22.77 8.37
N TYR A 69 -6.58 22.68 7.72
CA TYR A 69 -6.37 21.77 6.61
C TYR A 69 -4.90 21.39 6.41
N LEU A 70 -4.67 20.35 5.65
CA LEU A 70 -3.37 19.97 5.12
C LEU A 70 -3.29 20.37 3.65
N LYS A 71 -2.16 20.94 3.22
CA LYS A 71 -1.87 21.24 1.82
C LYS A 71 -0.54 20.67 1.37
N GLY A 72 -0.38 20.53 0.05
CA GLY A 72 0.85 20.02 -0.54
C GLY A 72 1.17 18.59 -0.12
N LEU A 73 0.14 17.76 0.15
CA LEU A 73 0.33 16.37 0.56
C LEU A 73 0.99 15.55 -0.54
N SER A 74 2.11 14.94 -0.20
CA SER A 74 2.83 13.95 -0.99
C SER A 74 2.84 12.63 -0.22
N TRP A 75 2.24 11.60 -0.79
CA TRP A 75 2.05 10.30 -0.17
C TRP A 75 3.16 9.34 -0.58
N SER A 76 3.93 8.85 0.38
CA SER A 76 4.92 7.78 0.19
C SER A 76 4.28 6.40 0.16
N SER A 77 3.17 6.19 0.87
CA SER A 77 2.34 4.99 0.79
C SER A 77 0.86 5.36 0.90
N PHE A 78 -0.04 4.60 0.22
CA PHE A 78 -1.47 4.86 0.27
C PHE A 78 -2.28 3.65 -0.22
N GLY A 79 -3.47 3.44 0.35
CA GLY A 79 -4.43 2.41 -0.08
C GLY A 79 -4.28 1.06 0.62
N GLY A 80 -3.16 0.81 1.32
CA GLY A 80 -2.94 -0.37 2.15
C GLY A 80 -3.43 -0.19 3.59
N ALA A 81 -2.97 -1.03 4.51
CA ALA A 81 -3.34 -0.99 5.94
C ALA A 81 -3.02 0.37 6.61
N SER A 82 -2.06 1.10 6.08
CA SER A 82 -1.76 2.48 6.47
C SER A 82 -1.38 3.32 5.24
N ALA A 83 -1.53 4.63 5.37
CA ALA A 83 -0.99 5.60 4.43
C ALA A 83 -0.03 6.53 5.19
N SER A 84 1.07 6.89 4.53
CA SER A 84 2.07 7.81 5.07
C SER A 84 2.42 8.86 4.04
N GLY A 85 2.67 10.07 4.50
CA GLY A 85 3.00 11.19 3.63
C GLY A 85 3.56 12.37 4.40
N LYS A 86 3.85 13.44 3.68
CA LYS A 86 4.30 14.72 4.21
C LYS A 86 3.54 15.86 3.56
N GLY A 87 3.42 16.97 4.25
CA GLY A 87 2.75 18.16 3.75
C GLY A 87 2.84 19.30 4.76
N THR A 88 1.97 20.27 4.61
CA THR A 88 1.91 21.46 5.47
C THR A 88 0.55 21.49 6.16
N PHE A 89 0.55 21.46 7.48
CA PHE A 89 -0.62 21.76 8.30
C PHE A 89 -0.83 23.27 8.35
N VAL A 90 -2.06 23.70 8.12
CA VAL A 90 -2.45 25.10 8.16
C VAL A 90 -3.62 25.24 9.12
N THR A 91 -3.54 26.22 9.99
CA THR A 91 -4.63 26.59 10.90
C THR A 91 -4.78 28.10 10.95
N ASN A 92 -6.01 28.59 11.08
CA ASN A 92 -6.29 30.01 11.27
C ASN A 92 -6.17 30.33 12.76
N THR A 93 -5.56 31.47 13.09
CA THR A 93 -5.43 31.93 14.49
C THR A 93 -6.76 32.29 15.12
N CYS A 94 -7.72 32.66 14.31
CA CYS A 94 -9.03 33.17 14.75
C CYS A 94 -8.92 34.33 15.76
N GLU A 95 -7.86 35.15 15.67
CA GLU A 95 -7.65 36.31 16.52
C GLU A 95 -7.70 37.63 15.71
N PRO A 96 -8.54 38.57 16.07
CA PRO A 96 -9.57 38.54 17.16
C PRO A 96 -10.79 37.70 16.83
N ASN A 97 -10.96 37.28 15.58
CA ASN A 97 -11.97 36.31 15.10
C ASN A 97 -11.46 35.62 13.85
N CYS A 98 -12.14 34.55 13.37
CA CYS A 98 -11.63 33.76 12.25
C CYS A 98 -11.63 34.50 10.90
N SER A 99 -12.48 35.54 10.72
CA SER A 99 -12.47 36.37 9.51
C SER A 99 -11.25 37.29 9.44
N ALA A 100 -10.81 37.82 10.56
CA ALA A 100 -9.63 38.68 10.68
C ALA A 100 -8.34 37.92 11.02
N GLY A 101 -8.47 36.66 11.40
CA GLY A 101 -7.36 35.79 11.78
C GLY A 101 -6.42 35.51 10.62
N LYS A 102 -5.21 35.06 10.95
CA LYS A 102 -4.16 34.73 9.98
C LYS A 102 -3.93 33.22 9.88
N ASN A 103 -3.75 32.74 8.68
CA ASN A 103 -3.35 31.35 8.46
C ASN A 103 -1.88 31.18 8.82
N VAL A 104 -1.61 30.23 9.73
CA VAL A 104 -0.27 29.84 10.14
C VAL A 104 0.01 28.44 9.64
N SER A 105 1.23 28.20 9.18
CA SER A 105 1.64 26.97 8.50
C SER A 105 2.74 26.24 9.27
N TYR A 106 2.64 24.90 9.33
CA TYR A 106 3.59 24.04 10.03
C TYR A 106 3.90 22.80 9.18
N PRO A 107 5.18 22.52 8.84
CA PRO A 107 5.55 21.30 8.18
C PRO A 107 5.18 20.07 9.03
N ALA A 108 4.59 19.05 8.41
CA ALA A 108 4.15 17.88 9.12
C ALA A 108 4.29 16.61 8.26
N THR A 109 4.56 15.48 8.94
CA THR A 109 4.30 14.16 8.40
C THR A 109 2.93 13.69 8.86
N VAL A 110 2.28 12.89 8.02
CA VAL A 110 0.95 12.36 8.28
C VAL A 110 0.97 10.84 8.21
N LYS A 111 0.22 10.17 9.10
CA LYS A 111 -0.02 8.75 9.08
C LYS A 111 -1.51 8.47 9.23
N ALA A 112 -2.14 7.90 8.21
CA ALA A 112 -3.52 7.44 8.27
C ALA A 112 -3.55 5.94 8.56
N THR A 113 -4.43 5.49 9.47
CA THR A 113 -4.52 4.12 9.95
C THR A 113 -5.95 3.69 10.25
N GLY A 114 -6.14 2.38 10.42
CA GLY A 114 -7.43 1.77 10.65
C GLY A 114 -8.29 1.77 9.40
N ALA A 115 -9.26 0.87 9.35
CA ALA A 115 -10.20 0.77 8.24
C ALA A 115 -11.62 0.93 8.77
N LYS A 116 -12.41 1.76 8.08
CA LYS A 116 -13.83 1.97 8.37
C LYS A 116 -14.62 1.75 7.09
N LYS A 117 -15.53 0.78 7.12
CA LYS A 117 -16.44 0.55 6.00
C LYS A 117 -17.50 1.65 5.99
N CYS A 118 -17.70 2.27 4.83
CA CYS A 118 -18.70 3.28 4.56
C CYS A 118 -19.49 2.86 3.30
N LYS A 119 -20.65 3.47 3.07
CA LYS A 119 -21.40 3.23 1.83
C LYS A 119 -20.53 3.66 0.63
N GLY A 120 -20.22 2.70 -0.24
CA GLY A 120 -19.43 2.95 -1.47
C GLY A 120 -17.91 3.05 -1.30
N ALA A 121 -17.35 2.99 -0.08
CA ALA A 121 -15.90 3.01 0.11
C ALA A 121 -15.46 2.46 1.47
N THR A 122 -14.22 1.97 1.54
CA THR A 122 -13.54 1.79 2.82
C THR A 122 -12.54 2.93 2.99
N VAL A 123 -12.58 3.59 4.15
CA VAL A 123 -11.74 4.75 4.44
C VAL A 123 -10.85 4.52 5.64
N TYR A 124 -9.76 5.29 5.74
CA TYR A 124 -8.97 5.32 6.97
C TYR A 124 -9.80 5.91 8.12
N ALA A 125 -9.70 5.32 9.30
CA ALA A 125 -10.46 5.75 10.47
C ALA A 125 -9.79 6.90 11.23
N LYS A 126 -8.45 6.98 11.18
CA LYS A 126 -7.66 7.93 11.97
C LYS A 126 -6.51 8.50 11.16
N LEU A 127 -6.25 9.79 11.35
CA LEU A 127 -5.05 10.49 10.88
C LEU A 127 -4.26 10.98 12.10
N THR A 128 -2.96 10.75 12.09
CA THR A 128 -2.01 11.28 13.08
C THR A 128 -1.04 12.22 12.39
N LEU A 129 -0.78 13.38 12.98
CA LEU A 129 0.17 14.38 12.51
C LEU A 129 1.38 14.41 13.44
N THR A 130 2.57 14.52 12.86
CA THR A 130 3.81 14.80 13.56
C THR A 130 4.45 16.03 12.92
N TYR A 131 4.58 17.11 13.68
CA TYR A 131 5.17 18.36 13.20
C TYR A 131 6.69 18.26 13.15
N THR A 132 7.28 18.56 12.00
CA THR A 132 8.70 18.35 11.72
C THR A 132 9.53 19.63 11.74
N GLY A 133 8.88 20.82 11.61
CA GLY A 133 9.56 22.11 11.68
C GLY A 133 9.98 22.50 13.12
N ALA A 134 10.87 23.46 13.25
CA ALA A 134 11.28 24.03 14.54
C ALA A 134 10.08 24.67 15.26
N ARG A 135 9.26 25.43 14.53
CA ARG A 135 8.00 26.00 15.03
C ARG A 135 6.94 24.91 15.09
N LYS A 136 6.30 24.77 16.23
CA LYS A 136 5.17 23.85 16.44
C LYS A 136 3.90 24.64 16.65
N PRO A 137 2.72 24.11 16.29
CA PRO A 137 1.46 24.72 16.65
C PRO A 137 1.24 24.65 18.17
N PRO A 138 0.29 25.46 18.70
CA PRO A 138 -0.11 25.39 20.10
C PRO A 138 -0.45 23.94 20.54
N PRO A 139 -0.25 23.59 21.82
CA PRO A 139 -0.61 22.28 22.33
C PRO A 139 -2.11 21.93 22.19
N SER A 140 -2.97 22.95 22.12
CA SER A 140 -4.41 22.83 21.88
C SER A 140 -4.77 22.32 20.51
N ASP A 141 -3.86 22.47 19.50
CA ASP A 141 -4.12 21.97 18.16
C ASP A 141 -4.09 20.45 18.14
N PRO A 142 -5.14 19.79 17.61
CA PRO A 142 -5.21 18.35 17.59
C PRO A 142 -4.08 17.74 16.76
N ARG A 143 -3.47 16.68 17.28
CA ARG A 143 -2.48 15.87 16.55
C ARG A 143 -3.09 14.59 16.00
N LYS A 144 -4.33 14.29 16.38
CA LYS A 144 -5.09 13.10 15.96
C LYS A 144 -6.47 13.54 15.48
N TRP A 145 -6.86 13.03 14.33
CA TRP A 145 -8.14 13.28 13.70
C TRP A 145 -8.85 11.97 13.43
N PHE A 146 -10.14 11.90 13.71
CA PHE A 146 -10.96 10.73 13.46
C PHE A 146 -11.92 11.03 12.31
N PHE A 147 -11.87 10.19 11.29
CA PHE A 147 -12.69 10.38 10.12
C PHE A 147 -14.09 9.77 10.30
N ARG A 148 -15.09 10.51 9.85
CA ARG A 148 -16.44 10.02 9.65
C ARG A 148 -16.58 9.46 8.24
N CYS A 149 -17.65 8.70 8.01
CA CYS A 149 -18.00 8.33 6.65
C CYS A 149 -18.38 9.57 5.85
N PRO A 150 -18.02 9.64 4.56
CA PRO A 150 -18.53 10.68 3.69
C PRO A 150 -20.06 10.53 3.57
N SER A 151 -20.76 11.64 3.56
CA SER A 151 -22.22 11.69 3.39
C SER A 151 -22.65 11.50 1.94
#